data_e3de1275a75f459973530c44b519ad2a
#
_entry.id   e3de1275a75f459973530c44b519ad2a
#
_cell.length_a   1.000
_cell.length_b   1.000
_cell.length_c   1.000
_cell.angle_alpha   90.00
_cell.angle_beta   90.00
_cell.angle_gamma   90.00
#
_symmetry.space_group_name_H-M   'P 1'
#
loop_
_entity.id
_entity.type
_entity.pdbx_description
1 polymer ?
#
loop_
_entity_poly.entity_id
_entity_poly.type
_entity_poly.pdbx_seq_one_letter_code
_entity_poly.pdbx_strand_id
1 'polypeptide(L)'
;MKAFPIIFIIILIIPIACFRENNAESVLMKVSEQMDIHPDSAYHSLKKMDVKSLSHADNALYSLLLVQAMDKNDIPLESDSLILVAVDYFKNVSDSFRKAQTYYYWGRYYETQDSLKQATMLYLRASSAVEKTKDYRLATLIYWNLGNIYYNRDWYEESLKMQRKALQYSKLDNNHNIEFVYRDIARCYFMEERDDSAFYYYQQALNSVDTIKRRELYVGLLNELGRSYYAIGNSALALEYVSHAINLGTDNNLYHYYLLKADIYNSLNNYDSTALYLKKALTSNDLYIKAASYIGLYRLEKEQNNWDFAIKYNDQYLFYRDSIEKIEQREEVIRIQQKYENEKLQNENNKLLLKYKDKVLVINRLVLFGVIAILGIILLYEIRKNRKENTLMLKELELKNKDLVLMMQAQELSILQKKTAILREHLYKKALAVRKIPSLDSLSQIEANAIDK
;
A
#
# COMPACT_ATOMS: atom_id res chain seq x y z
N MET A 1 39.14 -70.20 0.40
CA MET A 1 38.03 -69.80 -0.51
C MET A 1 37.84 -68.30 -0.34
N LYS A 2 38.02 -67.56 -1.43
CA LYS A 2 38.12 -66.09 -1.45
C LYS A 2 36.73 -65.44 -1.33
N ALA A 3 36.53 -64.64 -0.32
CA ALA A 3 35.33 -63.80 -0.20
C ALA A 3 35.50 -62.58 -1.08
N PHE A 4 34.60 -62.38 -2.05
CA PHE A 4 34.49 -61.19 -2.85
C PHE A 4 33.82 -60.09 -2.01
N PRO A 5 34.38 -58.89 -1.94
CA PRO A 5 33.65 -57.75 -1.38
C PRO A 5 32.67 -57.21 -2.43
N ILE A 6 31.38 -57.24 -2.13
CA ILE A 6 30.37 -56.57 -2.88
C ILE A 6 30.53 -55.06 -2.60
N ILE A 7 31.19 -54.40 -3.53
CA ILE A 7 31.24 -52.92 -3.57
C ILE A 7 29.84 -52.43 -3.96
N PHE A 8 29.10 -51.95 -2.97
CA PHE A 8 27.86 -51.18 -3.20
C PHE A 8 28.27 -49.83 -3.80
N ILE A 9 28.23 -49.73 -5.13
CA ILE A 9 28.29 -48.45 -5.84
C ILE A 9 26.97 -47.76 -5.54
N ILE A 10 26.98 -46.91 -4.51
CA ILE A 10 25.97 -45.87 -4.34
C ILE A 10 26.17 -44.91 -5.51
N ILE A 11 25.42 -45.13 -6.59
CA ILE A 11 25.26 -44.11 -7.62
C ILE A 11 24.51 -42.97 -6.92
N LEU A 12 25.26 -41.96 -6.48
CA LEU A 12 24.75 -40.65 -6.14
C LEU A 12 24.10 -40.14 -7.43
N ILE A 13 22.81 -40.39 -7.60
CA ILE A 13 21.99 -39.64 -8.52
C ILE A 13 21.93 -38.23 -7.91
N ILE A 14 22.98 -37.47 -8.18
CA ILE A 14 22.87 -36.01 -8.12
C ILE A 14 21.79 -35.72 -9.15
N PRO A 15 20.61 -35.22 -8.77
CA PRO A 15 19.74 -34.64 -9.75
C PRO A 15 20.60 -33.54 -10.38
N ILE A 16 20.97 -33.75 -11.65
CA ILE A 16 21.29 -32.66 -12.54
C ILE A 16 19.97 -31.89 -12.58
N ALA A 17 19.74 -31.08 -11.54
CA ALA A 17 18.88 -29.94 -11.63
C ALA A 17 19.49 -29.17 -12.80
N CYS A 18 18.95 -29.42 -13.99
CA CYS A 18 19.19 -28.55 -15.11
C CYS A 18 19.23 -27.15 -14.55
N PHE A 19 20.37 -26.48 -14.62
CA PHE A 19 20.47 -25.06 -14.66
C PHE A 19 19.67 -24.64 -15.90
N ARG A 20 18.35 -24.71 -15.80
CA ARG A 20 17.45 -23.89 -16.56
C ARG A 20 17.77 -22.53 -16.00
N GLU A 21 18.65 -21.79 -16.67
CA GLU A 21 18.80 -20.35 -16.43
C GLU A 21 17.40 -19.87 -16.11
N ASN A 22 17.21 -19.29 -14.94
CA ASN A 22 15.89 -18.88 -14.46
C ASN A 22 15.44 -17.73 -15.34
N ASN A 23 14.91 -18.06 -16.53
CA ASN A 23 14.45 -17.10 -17.54
C ASN A 23 13.40 -16.17 -16.90
N ALA A 24 12.67 -16.65 -15.90
CA ALA A 24 11.68 -15.89 -15.15
C ALA A 24 12.30 -14.76 -14.33
N GLU A 25 13.33 -15.05 -13.52
CA GLU A 25 14.01 -14.04 -12.72
C GLU A 25 14.61 -12.94 -13.59
N SER A 26 15.31 -13.32 -14.68
CA SER A 26 15.88 -12.38 -15.65
C SER A 26 14.82 -11.48 -16.29
N VAL A 27 13.65 -12.03 -16.64
CA VAL A 27 12.52 -11.25 -17.18
C VAL A 27 11.97 -10.31 -16.12
N LEU A 28 11.75 -10.77 -14.90
CA LEU A 28 11.24 -9.95 -13.80
C LEU A 28 12.18 -8.80 -13.45
N MET A 29 13.49 -9.03 -13.47
CA MET A 29 14.49 -7.97 -13.25
C MET A 29 14.45 -6.91 -14.36
N LYS A 30 14.38 -7.32 -15.63
CA LYS A 30 14.22 -6.38 -16.76
C LYS A 30 12.93 -5.56 -16.65
N VAL A 31 11.83 -6.20 -16.29
CA VAL A 31 10.56 -5.51 -16.06
C VAL A 31 10.69 -4.51 -14.91
N SER A 32 11.37 -4.89 -13.84
CA SER A 32 11.63 -3.98 -12.70
C SER A 32 12.43 -2.73 -13.11
N GLU A 33 13.45 -2.88 -13.95
CA GLU A 33 14.26 -1.76 -14.46
C GLU A 33 13.47 -0.81 -15.37
N GLN A 34 12.55 -1.35 -16.16
CA GLN A 34 11.74 -0.58 -17.10
C GLN A 34 10.47 0.00 -16.49
N MET A 35 10.13 -0.39 -15.26
CA MET A 35 8.86 -0.09 -14.60
C MET A 35 8.54 1.40 -14.52
N ASP A 36 9.54 2.24 -14.34
CA ASP A 36 9.36 3.68 -14.19
C ASP A 36 9.28 4.43 -15.53
N ILE A 37 9.85 3.85 -16.58
CA ILE A 37 9.95 4.48 -17.90
C ILE A 37 8.79 4.03 -18.80
N HIS A 38 8.44 2.74 -18.72
CA HIS A 38 7.43 2.10 -19.58
C HIS A 38 6.49 1.20 -18.76
N PRO A 39 5.69 1.76 -17.82
CA PRO A 39 4.83 0.97 -16.93
C PRO A 39 3.78 0.14 -17.69
N ASP A 40 3.24 0.63 -18.81
CA ASP A 40 2.30 -0.10 -19.64
C ASP A 40 2.94 -1.35 -20.26
N SER A 41 4.13 -1.21 -20.85
CA SER A 41 4.89 -2.36 -21.37
C SER A 41 5.25 -3.37 -20.29
N ALA A 42 5.59 -2.89 -19.07
CA ALA A 42 5.85 -3.73 -17.91
C ALA A 42 4.60 -4.54 -17.53
N TYR A 43 3.44 -3.88 -17.46
CA TYR A 43 2.16 -4.54 -17.17
C TYR A 43 1.85 -5.64 -18.20
N HIS A 44 1.93 -5.33 -19.48
CA HIS A 44 1.65 -6.30 -20.54
C HIS A 44 2.65 -7.47 -20.55
N SER A 45 3.92 -7.23 -20.22
CA SER A 45 4.93 -8.29 -20.12
C SER A 45 4.62 -9.22 -18.95
N LEU A 46 4.26 -8.69 -17.79
CA LEU A 46 3.88 -9.48 -16.62
C LEU A 46 2.62 -10.32 -16.89
N LYS A 47 1.62 -9.77 -17.53
CA LYS A 47 0.35 -10.48 -17.85
C LYS A 47 0.55 -11.69 -18.78
N LYS A 48 1.63 -11.74 -19.55
CA LYS A 48 1.98 -12.86 -20.45
C LYS A 48 2.75 -13.99 -19.75
N MET A 49 3.21 -13.77 -18.51
CA MET A 49 4.00 -14.80 -17.80
C MET A 49 3.14 -15.96 -17.30
N ASP A 50 3.67 -17.16 -17.38
CA ASP A 50 3.05 -18.35 -16.78
C ASP A 50 3.36 -18.39 -15.28
N VAL A 51 2.44 -17.93 -14.47
CA VAL A 51 2.58 -17.84 -13.01
C VAL A 51 2.74 -19.21 -12.36
N LYS A 52 2.19 -20.30 -12.96
CA LYS A 52 2.25 -21.65 -12.39
C LYS A 52 3.66 -22.24 -12.41
N SER A 53 4.52 -21.74 -13.29
CA SER A 53 5.91 -22.20 -13.42
C SER A 53 6.89 -21.43 -12.53
N LEU A 54 6.45 -20.39 -11.81
CA LEU A 54 7.30 -19.55 -11.00
C LEU A 54 7.69 -20.21 -9.68
N SER A 55 8.94 -19.98 -9.27
CA SER A 55 9.37 -20.31 -7.89
C SER A 55 8.61 -19.45 -6.88
N HIS A 56 8.67 -19.81 -5.60
CA HIS A 56 8.03 -19.01 -4.55
C HIS A 56 8.59 -17.57 -4.49
N ALA A 57 9.90 -17.41 -4.70
CA ALA A 57 10.56 -16.09 -4.75
C ALA A 57 10.14 -15.29 -5.99
N ASP A 58 10.15 -15.93 -7.17
CA ASP A 58 9.74 -15.28 -8.42
C ASP A 58 8.26 -14.90 -8.42
N ASN A 59 7.40 -15.75 -7.84
CA ASN A 59 5.97 -15.44 -7.70
C ASN A 59 5.74 -14.25 -6.78
N ALA A 60 6.49 -14.12 -5.70
CA ALA A 60 6.43 -12.96 -4.82
C ALA A 60 6.90 -11.67 -5.54
N LEU A 61 8.00 -11.74 -6.30
CA LEU A 61 8.50 -10.62 -7.09
C LEU A 61 7.53 -10.27 -8.23
N TYR A 62 7.00 -11.25 -8.94
CA TYR A 62 5.98 -11.08 -9.96
C TYR A 62 4.77 -10.34 -9.40
N SER A 63 4.25 -10.80 -8.24
CA SER A 63 3.08 -10.20 -7.61
C SER A 63 3.32 -8.74 -7.21
N LEU A 64 4.50 -8.43 -6.65
CA LEU A 64 4.90 -7.06 -6.32
C LEU A 64 4.97 -6.17 -7.57
N LEU A 65 5.66 -6.64 -8.62
CA LEU A 65 5.83 -5.89 -9.85
C LEU A 65 4.51 -5.69 -10.61
N LEU A 66 3.61 -6.68 -10.57
CA LEU A 66 2.30 -6.55 -11.20
C LEU A 66 1.45 -5.49 -10.47
N VAL A 67 1.43 -5.47 -9.14
CA VAL A 67 0.76 -4.43 -8.36
C VAL A 67 1.36 -3.06 -8.64
N GLN A 68 2.69 -2.96 -8.71
CA GLN A 68 3.38 -1.73 -9.09
C GLN A 68 3.00 -1.26 -10.48
N ALA A 69 2.94 -2.16 -11.46
CA ALA A 69 2.54 -1.83 -12.82
C ALA A 69 1.06 -1.39 -12.89
N MET A 70 0.18 -2.03 -12.12
CA MET A 70 -1.22 -1.63 -12.03
C MET A 70 -1.37 -0.23 -11.42
N ASP A 71 -0.70 0.06 -10.30
CA ASP A 71 -0.72 1.38 -9.65
C ASP A 71 -0.23 2.49 -10.61
N LYS A 72 0.85 2.22 -11.37
CA LYS A 72 1.43 3.20 -12.31
C LYS A 72 0.60 3.43 -13.59
N ASN A 73 -0.29 2.52 -13.92
CA ASN A 73 -1.20 2.62 -15.08
C ASN A 73 -2.63 2.96 -14.64
N ASP A 74 -2.84 3.38 -13.40
CA ASP A 74 -4.16 3.68 -12.84
C ASP A 74 -5.19 2.53 -12.98
N ILE A 75 -4.69 1.28 -12.96
CA ILE A 75 -5.52 0.08 -13.00
C ILE A 75 -5.88 -0.30 -11.56
N PRO A 76 -7.17 -0.26 -11.19
CA PRO A 76 -7.58 -0.54 -9.82
C PRO A 76 -7.33 -2.00 -9.43
N LEU A 77 -6.89 -2.20 -8.19
CA LEU A 77 -6.79 -3.52 -7.55
C LEU A 77 -8.14 -3.85 -6.92
N GLU A 78 -8.74 -4.97 -7.33
CA GLU A 78 -10.02 -5.44 -6.76
C GLU A 78 -9.86 -5.95 -5.32
N SER A 79 -8.68 -6.49 -4.97
CA SER A 79 -8.38 -6.98 -3.62
C SER A 79 -6.88 -6.92 -3.33
N ASP A 80 -6.50 -7.03 -2.05
CA ASP A 80 -5.10 -7.10 -1.63
C ASP A 80 -4.46 -8.49 -1.78
N SER A 81 -5.21 -9.49 -2.28
CA SER A 81 -4.72 -10.87 -2.40
C SER A 81 -3.42 -10.99 -3.19
N LEU A 82 -3.26 -10.19 -4.23
CA LEU A 82 -2.06 -10.21 -5.06
C LEU A 82 -0.83 -9.67 -4.30
N ILE A 83 -0.95 -8.54 -3.62
CA ILE A 83 0.16 -7.96 -2.86
C ILE A 83 0.49 -8.81 -1.62
N LEU A 84 -0.48 -9.53 -1.05
CA LEU A 84 -0.25 -10.41 0.09
C LEU A 84 0.71 -11.57 -0.22
N VAL A 85 0.79 -12.02 -1.47
CA VAL A 85 1.81 -13.00 -1.91
C VAL A 85 3.22 -12.43 -1.72
N ALA A 86 3.43 -11.19 -2.12
CA ALA A 86 4.71 -10.48 -1.91
C ALA A 86 4.97 -10.21 -0.42
N VAL A 87 3.95 -9.81 0.35
CA VAL A 87 4.05 -9.57 1.79
C VAL A 87 4.49 -10.84 2.53
N ASP A 88 3.88 -11.99 2.22
CA ASP A 88 4.18 -13.25 2.91
C ASP A 88 5.64 -13.65 2.73
N TYR A 89 6.19 -13.43 1.56
CA TYR A 89 7.59 -13.71 1.25
C TYR A 89 8.54 -12.64 1.83
N PHE A 90 8.38 -11.37 1.42
CA PHE A 90 9.37 -10.32 1.72
C PHE A 90 9.38 -9.88 3.19
N LYS A 91 8.33 -10.11 3.98
CA LYS A 91 8.35 -9.82 5.42
C LYS A 91 9.46 -10.57 6.18
N ASN A 92 9.84 -11.76 5.69
CA ASN A 92 10.80 -12.66 6.34
C ASN A 92 12.19 -12.64 5.68
N VAL A 93 12.36 -11.94 4.56
CA VAL A 93 13.61 -11.85 3.80
C VAL A 93 14.39 -10.60 4.20
N SER A 94 15.72 -10.66 4.15
CA SER A 94 16.60 -9.52 4.49
C SER A 94 16.69 -8.44 3.39
N ASP A 95 15.82 -8.49 2.38
CA ASP A 95 15.73 -7.50 1.32
C ASP A 95 14.90 -6.30 1.78
N SER A 96 15.58 -5.28 2.31
CA SER A 96 14.92 -4.06 2.80
C SER A 96 14.26 -3.26 1.69
N PHE A 97 14.79 -3.28 0.47
CA PHE A 97 14.23 -2.57 -0.67
C PHE A 97 12.88 -3.18 -1.11
N ARG A 98 12.85 -4.48 -1.38
CA ARG A 98 11.62 -5.18 -1.76
C ARG A 98 10.58 -5.16 -0.64
N LYS A 99 11.02 -5.20 0.61
CA LYS A 99 10.15 -5.04 1.77
C LYS A 99 9.51 -3.64 1.81
N ALA A 100 10.27 -2.59 1.58
CA ALA A 100 9.76 -1.23 1.51
C ALA A 100 8.76 -1.06 0.37
N GLN A 101 9.07 -1.54 -0.84
CA GLN A 101 8.16 -1.52 -1.99
C GLN A 101 6.86 -2.26 -1.69
N THR A 102 6.94 -3.45 -1.08
CA THR A 102 5.77 -4.27 -0.75
C THR A 102 4.83 -3.54 0.21
N TYR A 103 5.36 -2.96 1.29
CA TYR A 103 4.54 -2.18 2.23
C TYR A 103 4.02 -0.90 1.62
N TYR A 104 4.78 -0.24 0.76
CA TYR A 104 4.36 0.96 0.04
C TYR A 104 3.15 0.67 -0.86
N TYR A 105 3.22 -0.31 -1.75
CA TYR A 105 2.12 -0.64 -2.66
C TYR A 105 0.91 -1.24 -1.95
N TRP A 106 1.12 -1.94 -0.84
CA TRP A 106 0.01 -2.37 0.00
C TRP A 106 -0.66 -1.17 0.70
N GLY A 107 0.11 -0.17 1.10
CA GLY A 107 -0.39 1.11 1.60
C GLY A 107 -1.18 1.87 0.54
N ARG A 108 -0.69 1.91 -0.71
CA ARG A 108 -1.40 2.49 -1.86
C ARG A 108 -2.77 1.84 -2.09
N TYR A 109 -2.83 0.51 -2.02
CA TYR A 109 -4.11 -0.19 -2.10
C TYR A 109 -5.10 0.28 -1.03
N TYR A 110 -4.69 0.36 0.24
CA TYR A 110 -5.59 0.81 1.29
C TYR A 110 -5.95 2.30 1.20
N GLU A 111 -5.07 3.11 0.64
CA GLU A 111 -5.37 4.52 0.35
C GLU A 111 -6.49 4.64 -0.70
N THR A 112 -6.46 3.85 -1.78
CA THR A 112 -7.55 3.82 -2.79
C THR A 112 -8.87 3.29 -2.23
N GLN A 113 -8.83 2.51 -1.14
CA GLN A 113 -10.01 2.02 -0.43
C GLN A 113 -10.47 2.97 0.69
N ASP A 114 -9.96 4.20 0.75
CA ASP A 114 -10.21 5.18 1.82
C ASP A 114 -9.93 4.66 3.24
N SER A 115 -9.10 3.63 3.33
CA SER A 115 -8.70 2.99 4.59
C SER A 115 -7.42 3.61 5.13
N LEU A 116 -7.47 4.93 5.41
CA LEU A 116 -6.30 5.75 5.73
C LEU A 116 -5.50 5.28 6.94
N LYS A 117 -6.15 4.64 7.93
CA LYS A 117 -5.46 4.07 9.11
C LYS A 117 -4.52 2.93 8.70
N GLN A 118 -4.99 2.01 7.85
CA GLN A 118 -4.18 0.90 7.34
C GLN A 118 -3.08 1.42 6.41
N ALA A 119 -3.40 2.35 5.51
CA ALA A 119 -2.42 2.98 4.64
C ALA A 119 -1.29 3.64 5.44
N THR A 120 -1.61 4.46 6.46
CA THR A 120 -0.62 5.10 7.34
C THR A 120 0.30 4.09 8.00
N MET A 121 -0.27 3.02 8.59
CA MET A 121 0.53 1.98 9.25
C MET A 121 1.50 1.30 8.29
N LEU A 122 1.06 1.04 7.05
CA LEU A 122 1.87 0.40 6.03
C LEU A 122 2.96 1.33 5.50
N TYR A 123 2.67 2.61 5.29
CA TYR A 123 3.68 3.60 4.92
C TYR A 123 4.72 3.81 6.03
N LEU A 124 4.34 3.75 7.31
CA LEU A 124 5.30 3.77 8.42
C LEU A 124 6.18 2.51 8.44
N ARG A 125 5.66 1.32 8.09
CA ARG A 125 6.48 0.12 7.91
C ARG A 125 7.42 0.25 6.70
N ALA A 126 6.91 0.82 5.61
CA ALA A 126 7.70 1.08 4.41
C ALA A 126 8.84 2.08 4.71
N SER A 127 8.57 3.16 5.48
CA SER A 127 9.59 4.15 5.85
C SER A 127 10.71 3.52 6.68
N SER A 128 10.37 2.67 7.64
CA SER A 128 11.37 1.95 8.46
C SER A 128 12.24 0.97 7.64
N ALA A 129 11.71 0.45 6.53
CA ALA A 129 12.45 -0.44 5.65
C ALA A 129 13.31 0.35 4.65
N VAL A 130 12.78 1.42 4.05
CA VAL A 130 13.49 2.21 3.04
C VAL A 130 14.66 3.00 3.61
N GLU A 131 14.61 3.43 4.87
CA GLU A 131 15.74 4.10 5.55
C GLU A 131 17.00 3.22 5.63
N LYS A 132 16.87 1.90 5.46
CA LYS A 132 17.99 0.94 5.39
C LYS A 132 18.52 0.77 3.96
N THR A 133 18.02 1.52 3.02
CA THR A 133 18.38 1.46 1.59
C THR A 133 18.92 2.80 1.12
N LYS A 134 19.39 2.82 -0.14
CA LYS A 134 19.74 4.07 -0.84
C LYS A 134 18.70 4.41 -1.91
N ASP A 135 17.51 3.85 -1.82
CA ASP A 135 16.42 4.19 -2.74
C ASP A 135 15.73 5.47 -2.28
N TYR A 136 16.32 6.58 -2.67
CA TYR A 136 15.82 7.91 -2.30
C TYR A 136 14.49 8.24 -2.99
N ARG A 137 14.24 7.66 -4.18
CA ARG A 137 13.00 7.84 -4.91
C ARG A 137 11.81 7.23 -4.17
N LEU A 138 11.92 5.97 -3.76
CA LEU A 138 10.90 5.31 -2.96
C LEU A 138 10.71 6.00 -1.60
N ALA A 139 11.81 6.43 -0.97
CA ALA A 139 11.74 7.19 0.28
C ALA A 139 10.95 8.49 0.11
N THR A 140 11.20 9.25 -0.98
CA THR A 140 10.43 10.46 -1.33
C THR A 140 8.94 10.15 -1.42
N LEU A 141 8.55 9.11 -2.16
CA LEU A 141 7.14 8.74 -2.34
C LEU A 141 6.46 8.34 -1.02
N ILE A 142 7.15 7.56 -0.19
CA ILE A 142 6.61 7.11 1.10
C ILE A 142 6.35 8.31 2.03
N TYR A 143 7.33 9.20 2.20
CA TYR A 143 7.18 10.35 3.08
C TYR A 143 6.21 11.39 2.52
N TRP A 144 6.17 11.55 1.19
CA TRP A 144 5.20 12.41 0.53
C TRP A 144 3.76 11.94 0.77
N ASN A 145 3.47 10.63 0.59
CA ASN A 145 2.13 10.09 0.84
C ASN A 145 1.73 10.17 2.33
N LEU A 146 2.67 9.93 3.26
CA LEU A 146 2.42 10.17 4.68
C LEU A 146 2.07 11.64 4.95
N GLY A 147 2.79 12.56 4.34
CA GLY A 147 2.50 13.99 4.43
C GLY A 147 1.11 14.33 3.94
N ASN A 148 0.71 13.77 2.79
CA ASN A 148 -0.61 14.01 2.21
C ASN A 148 -1.74 13.44 3.09
N ILE A 149 -1.56 12.26 3.68
CA ILE A 149 -2.54 11.73 4.64
C ILE A 149 -2.70 12.65 5.84
N TYR A 150 -1.61 13.17 6.40
CA TYR A 150 -1.67 14.10 7.52
C TYR A 150 -2.30 15.43 7.14
N TYR A 151 -1.96 15.97 5.96
CA TYR A 151 -2.57 17.19 5.41
C TYR A 151 -4.10 17.06 5.30
N ASN A 152 -4.59 15.97 4.74
CA ASN A 152 -6.01 15.70 4.57
C ASN A 152 -6.77 15.46 5.92
N ARG A 153 -6.04 15.40 7.03
CA ARG A 153 -6.55 15.31 8.40
C ARG A 153 -6.38 16.62 9.18
N ASP A 154 -6.01 17.69 8.50
CA ASP A 154 -5.70 19.00 9.08
C ASP A 154 -4.54 18.97 10.10
N TRP A 155 -3.69 17.94 10.03
CA TRP A 155 -2.47 17.80 10.86
C TRP A 155 -1.28 18.40 10.12
N TYR A 156 -1.30 19.73 9.98
CA TYR A 156 -0.35 20.44 9.10
C TYR A 156 1.09 20.38 9.59
N GLU A 157 1.33 20.42 10.89
CA GLU A 157 2.68 20.27 11.45
C GLU A 157 3.27 18.89 11.19
N GLU A 158 2.48 17.81 11.39
CA GLU A 158 2.91 16.44 11.10
C GLU A 158 3.13 16.25 9.60
N SER A 159 2.26 16.84 8.79
CA SER A 159 2.42 16.87 7.34
C SER A 159 3.73 17.54 6.95
N LEU A 160 4.04 18.72 7.48
CA LEU A 160 5.31 19.42 7.23
C LEU A 160 6.53 18.59 7.62
N LYS A 161 6.49 17.85 8.73
CA LYS A 161 7.59 16.96 9.12
C LYS A 161 7.85 15.89 8.06
N MET A 162 6.78 15.29 7.52
CA MET A 162 6.90 14.26 6.48
C MET A 162 7.32 14.87 5.14
N GLN A 163 6.72 15.98 4.74
CA GLN A 163 7.06 16.67 3.50
C GLN A 163 8.53 17.17 3.49
N ARG A 164 9.06 17.62 4.64
CA ARG A 164 10.49 17.98 4.74
C ARG A 164 11.41 16.76 4.57
N LYS A 165 11.03 15.58 5.10
CA LYS A 165 11.77 14.34 4.81
C LYS A 165 11.68 13.97 3.33
N ALA A 166 10.50 14.06 2.72
CA ALA A 166 10.32 13.86 1.28
C ALA A 166 11.21 14.81 0.47
N LEU A 167 11.28 16.09 0.85
CA LEU A 167 12.15 17.08 0.21
C LEU A 167 13.64 16.72 0.33
N GLN A 168 14.06 16.25 1.50
CA GLN A 168 15.45 15.81 1.70
C GLN A 168 15.80 14.65 0.78
N TYR A 169 14.95 13.63 0.69
CA TYR A 169 15.17 12.48 -0.19
C TYR A 169 15.06 12.83 -1.69
N SER A 170 14.10 13.68 -2.07
CA SER A 170 13.99 14.16 -3.45
C SER A 170 15.27 14.88 -3.93
N LYS A 171 15.88 15.70 -3.07
CA LYS A 171 17.16 16.37 -3.36
C LYS A 171 18.31 15.37 -3.56
N LEU A 172 18.29 14.23 -2.85
CA LEU A 172 19.25 13.15 -3.04
C LEU A 172 18.98 12.31 -4.29
N ASP A 173 17.75 12.35 -4.82
CA ASP A 173 17.32 11.70 -6.07
C ASP A 173 17.25 12.68 -7.25
N ASN A 174 18.24 13.56 -7.40
CA ASN A 174 18.33 14.52 -8.50
C ASN A 174 17.07 15.39 -8.67
N ASN A 175 16.45 15.78 -7.57
CA ASN A 175 15.21 16.57 -7.53
C ASN A 175 13.99 15.91 -8.19
N HIS A 176 13.94 14.59 -8.23
CA HIS A 176 12.79 13.88 -8.80
C HIS A 176 11.51 14.18 -7.99
N ASN A 177 10.45 14.63 -8.67
CA ASN A 177 9.16 15.04 -8.09
C ASN A 177 9.25 16.18 -7.05
N ILE A 178 10.31 16.96 -7.03
CA ILE A 178 10.54 18.01 -6.03
C ILE A 178 9.46 19.10 -6.08
N GLU A 179 8.93 19.38 -7.28
CA GLU A 179 7.88 20.36 -7.49
C GLU A 179 6.57 20.02 -6.75
N PHE A 180 6.20 18.75 -6.68
CA PHE A 180 5.05 18.31 -5.90
C PHE A 180 5.29 18.47 -4.41
N VAL A 181 6.49 18.13 -3.95
CA VAL A 181 6.86 18.26 -2.53
C VAL A 181 6.87 19.73 -2.11
N TYR A 182 7.43 20.62 -2.94
CA TYR A 182 7.39 22.07 -2.68
C TYR A 182 5.96 22.61 -2.62
N ARG A 183 5.08 22.21 -3.57
CA ARG A 183 3.67 22.58 -3.57
C ARG A 183 2.99 22.17 -2.26
N ASP A 184 3.21 20.94 -1.81
CA ASP A 184 2.50 20.42 -0.64
C ASP A 184 3.06 21.00 0.67
N ILE A 185 4.34 21.38 0.72
CA ILE A 185 4.91 22.20 1.79
C ILE A 185 4.25 23.59 1.79
N ALA A 186 4.09 24.21 0.62
CA ALA A 186 3.46 25.52 0.48
C ALA A 186 2.02 25.50 1.00
N ARG A 187 1.26 24.48 0.62
CA ARG A 187 -0.11 24.27 1.11
C ARG A 187 -0.18 24.16 2.64
N CYS A 188 0.73 23.38 3.25
CA CYS A 188 0.78 23.27 4.71
C CYS A 188 1.05 24.63 5.37
N TYR A 189 2.04 25.38 4.88
CA TYR A 189 2.33 26.71 5.43
C TYR A 189 1.16 27.67 5.24
N PHE A 190 0.46 27.59 4.12
CA PHE A 190 -0.71 28.43 3.87
C PHE A 190 -1.85 28.13 4.87
N MET A 191 -2.08 26.85 5.16
CA MET A 191 -3.08 26.44 6.16
C MET A 191 -2.69 26.82 7.60
N GLU A 192 -1.40 27.03 7.86
CA GLU A 192 -0.87 27.54 9.14
C GLU A 192 -0.80 29.09 9.18
N GLU A 193 -1.38 29.78 8.19
CA GLU A 193 -1.35 31.25 8.07
C GLU A 193 0.07 31.84 8.01
N ARG A 194 1.02 31.05 7.48
CA ARG A 194 2.43 31.44 7.31
C ARG A 194 2.71 31.79 5.85
N ASP A 195 2.07 32.87 5.40
CA ASP A 195 1.96 33.24 3.98
C ASP A 195 3.31 33.43 3.29
N ASP A 196 4.28 34.10 3.92
CA ASP A 196 5.62 34.32 3.34
C ASP A 196 6.31 32.99 3.00
N SER A 197 6.21 32.00 3.92
CA SER A 197 6.76 30.68 3.71
C SER A 197 5.98 29.93 2.61
N ALA A 198 4.66 30.04 2.59
CA ALA A 198 3.82 29.42 1.59
C ALA A 198 4.18 29.92 0.17
N PHE A 199 4.25 31.25 -0.02
CA PHE A 199 4.59 31.83 -1.31
C PHE A 199 6.03 31.50 -1.75
N TYR A 200 6.97 31.50 -0.81
CA TYR A 200 8.32 31.05 -1.09
C TYR A 200 8.33 29.62 -1.67
N TYR A 201 7.65 28.68 -1.03
CA TYR A 201 7.63 27.29 -1.50
C TYR A 201 6.79 27.10 -2.78
N TYR A 202 5.70 27.86 -2.98
CA TYR A 202 5.01 27.88 -4.27
C TYR A 202 5.92 28.36 -5.40
N GLN A 203 6.76 29.39 -5.15
CA GLN A 203 7.72 29.87 -6.14
C GLN A 203 8.80 28.82 -6.43
N GLN A 204 9.27 28.10 -5.40
CA GLN A 204 10.21 26.96 -5.61
C GLN A 204 9.55 25.87 -6.46
N ALA A 205 8.28 25.56 -6.23
CA ALA A 205 7.53 24.60 -7.04
C ALA A 205 7.46 25.04 -8.50
N LEU A 206 7.05 26.29 -8.77
CA LEU A 206 6.96 26.83 -10.13
C LEU A 206 8.32 26.80 -10.87
N ASN A 207 9.41 27.17 -10.18
CA ASN A 207 10.75 27.17 -10.76
C ASN A 207 11.30 25.77 -11.05
N SER A 208 10.74 24.74 -10.40
CA SER A 208 11.17 23.35 -10.54
C SER A 208 10.40 22.58 -11.61
N VAL A 209 9.24 23.08 -12.04
CA VAL A 209 8.39 22.38 -13.00
C VAL A 209 8.93 22.48 -14.42
N ASP A 210 9.07 21.33 -15.09
CA ASP A 210 9.20 21.29 -16.55
C ASP A 210 7.84 21.65 -17.19
N THR A 211 7.72 22.90 -17.64
CA THR A 211 6.46 23.46 -18.16
C THR A 211 5.95 22.79 -19.43
N ILE A 212 6.81 22.07 -20.14
CA ILE A 212 6.45 21.32 -21.35
C ILE A 212 5.90 19.94 -20.97
N LYS A 213 6.68 19.19 -20.16
CA LYS A 213 6.33 17.83 -19.78
C LYS A 213 5.23 17.75 -18.74
N ARG A 214 5.15 18.76 -17.86
CA ARG A 214 4.21 18.81 -16.72
C ARG A 214 3.34 20.07 -16.75
N ARG A 215 2.85 20.42 -17.94
CA ARG A 215 2.04 21.62 -18.15
C ARG A 215 0.85 21.71 -17.21
N GLU A 216 0.14 20.61 -16.98
CA GLU A 216 -1.03 20.59 -16.09
C GLU A 216 -0.66 20.94 -14.64
N LEU A 217 0.46 20.40 -14.14
CA LEU A 217 0.97 20.76 -12.83
C LEU A 217 1.31 22.26 -12.74
N TYR A 218 2.00 22.79 -13.75
CA TYR A 218 2.35 24.20 -13.81
C TYR A 218 1.10 25.10 -13.76
N VAL A 219 0.11 24.79 -14.58
CA VAL A 219 -1.17 25.51 -14.63
C VAL A 219 -1.92 25.38 -13.30
N GLY A 220 -1.92 24.20 -12.69
CA GLY A 220 -2.47 23.97 -11.36
C GLY A 220 -1.81 24.84 -10.28
N LEU A 221 -0.47 24.92 -10.29
CA LEU A 221 0.28 25.79 -9.37
C LEU A 221 -0.05 27.28 -9.54
N LEU A 222 -0.21 27.75 -10.78
CA LEU A 222 -0.65 29.13 -11.03
C LEU A 222 -2.03 29.39 -10.43
N ASN A 223 -2.97 28.45 -10.59
CA ASN A 223 -4.29 28.59 -10.00
C ASN A 223 -4.26 28.53 -8.45
N GLU A 224 -3.44 27.66 -7.86
CA GLU A 224 -3.27 27.61 -6.39
C GLU A 224 -2.69 28.92 -5.86
N LEU A 225 -1.69 29.49 -6.52
CA LEU A 225 -1.17 30.82 -6.19
C LEU A 225 -2.25 31.90 -6.32
N GLY A 226 -3.01 31.88 -7.40
CA GLY A 226 -4.13 32.80 -7.59
C GLY A 226 -5.14 32.72 -6.44
N ARG A 227 -5.49 31.50 -6.03
CA ARG A 227 -6.38 31.26 -4.88
C ARG A 227 -5.77 31.76 -3.57
N SER A 228 -4.49 31.51 -3.34
CA SER A 228 -3.79 31.95 -2.12
C SER A 228 -3.71 33.48 -2.04
N TYR A 229 -3.38 34.16 -3.15
CA TYR A 229 -3.40 35.63 -3.19
C TYR A 229 -4.81 36.19 -2.99
N TYR A 230 -5.83 35.56 -3.54
CA TYR A 230 -7.23 35.95 -3.31
C TYR A 230 -7.61 35.84 -1.82
N ALA A 231 -7.24 34.75 -1.17
CA ALA A 231 -7.55 34.51 0.23
C ALA A 231 -6.93 35.56 1.18
N ILE A 232 -5.72 36.06 0.86
CA ILE A 232 -5.09 37.17 1.63
C ILE A 232 -5.53 38.56 1.17
N GLY A 233 -6.52 38.67 0.27
CA GLY A 233 -7.09 39.93 -0.21
C GLY A 233 -6.29 40.61 -1.33
N ASN A 234 -5.22 40.01 -1.86
CA ASN A 234 -4.47 40.57 -2.98
C ASN A 234 -5.10 40.17 -4.33
N SER A 235 -6.25 40.82 -4.62
CA SER A 235 -7.03 40.55 -5.84
C SER A 235 -6.27 40.82 -7.15
N ALA A 236 -5.30 41.74 -7.14
CA ALA A 236 -4.50 42.08 -8.34
C ALA A 236 -3.60 40.92 -8.76
N LEU A 237 -2.78 40.40 -7.85
CA LEU A 237 -1.96 39.23 -8.12
C LEU A 237 -2.81 37.99 -8.34
N ALA A 238 -3.92 37.83 -7.62
CA ALA A 238 -4.84 36.73 -7.84
C ALA A 238 -5.37 36.70 -9.29
N LEU A 239 -5.79 37.86 -9.85
CA LEU A 239 -6.23 37.96 -11.24
C LEU A 239 -5.12 37.65 -12.24
N GLU A 240 -3.90 38.12 -11.96
CA GLU A 240 -2.74 37.85 -12.82
C GLU A 240 -2.48 36.34 -12.94
N TYR A 241 -2.32 35.65 -11.79
CA TYR A 241 -2.03 34.21 -11.77
C TYR A 241 -3.17 33.36 -12.36
N VAL A 242 -4.43 33.65 -11.99
CA VAL A 242 -5.58 32.91 -12.52
C VAL A 242 -5.77 33.16 -14.02
N SER A 243 -5.51 34.38 -14.49
CA SER A 243 -5.57 34.68 -15.94
C SER A 243 -4.50 33.96 -16.71
N HIS A 244 -3.29 33.86 -16.13
CA HIS A 244 -2.20 33.07 -16.71
C HIS A 244 -2.56 31.57 -16.75
N ALA A 245 -3.15 31.03 -15.67
CA ALA A 245 -3.63 29.65 -15.64
C ALA A 245 -4.70 29.38 -16.73
N ILE A 246 -5.65 30.31 -16.92
CA ILE A 246 -6.68 30.21 -17.96
C ILE A 246 -6.08 30.21 -19.36
N ASN A 247 -5.09 31.07 -19.62
CA ASN A 247 -4.45 31.19 -20.95
C ASN A 247 -3.64 29.93 -21.33
N LEU A 248 -3.13 29.23 -20.34
CA LEU A 248 -2.32 28.02 -20.51
C LEU A 248 -3.10 26.73 -20.32
N GLY A 249 -4.24 26.79 -19.66
CA GLY A 249 -5.03 25.61 -19.29
C GLY A 249 -5.61 24.88 -20.50
N THR A 250 -5.88 23.60 -20.30
CA THR A 250 -6.66 22.77 -21.19
C THR A 250 -8.13 22.72 -20.73
N ASP A 251 -9.05 22.36 -21.59
CA ASP A 251 -10.51 22.51 -21.38
C ASP A 251 -11.04 21.87 -20.08
N ASN A 252 -10.42 20.80 -19.57
CA ASN A 252 -10.94 20.06 -18.43
C ASN A 252 -10.93 20.83 -17.09
N ASN A 253 -9.95 21.71 -16.87
CA ASN A 253 -9.81 22.45 -15.60
C ASN A 253 -10.22 23.92 -15.65
N LEU A 254 -10.50 24.45 -16.87
CA LEU A 254 -10.80 25.86 -17.09
C LEU A 254 -12.01 26.36 -16.29
N TYR A 255 -13.01 25.52 -16.09
CA TYR A 255 -14.24 25.89 -15.39
C TYR A 255 -14.03 26.26 -13.93
N HIS A 256 -13.12 25.53 -13.22
CA HIS A 256 -12.72 25.90 -11.87
C HIS A 256 -11.98 27.23 -11.82
N TYR A 257 -11.16 27.51 -12.83
CA TYR A 257 -10.43 28.78 -12.93
C TYR A 257 -11.38 29.95 -13.24
N TYR A 258 -12.44 29.70 -14.06
CA TYR A 258 -13.48 30.71 -14.28
C TYR A 258 -14.26 31.03 -13.01
N LEU A 259 -14.58 30.02 -12.17
CA LEU A 259 -15.24 30.26 -10.87
C LEU A 259 -14.37 31.13 -9.98
N LEU A 260 -13.10 30.78 -9.80
CA LEU A 260 -12.18 31.58 -8.99
C LEU A 260 -12.05 33.00 -9.53
N LYS A 261 -11.94 33.16 -10.86
CA LYS A 261 -11.84 34.48 -11.47
C LYS A 261 -13.11 35.30 -11.28
N ALA A 262 -14.27 34.68 -11.30
CA ALA A 262 -15.55 35.32 -10.99
C ALA A 262 -15.59 35.81 -9.52
N ASP A 263 -15.14 34.95 -8.58
CA ASP A 263 -15.09 35.33 -7.15
C ASP A 263 -14.17 36.53 -6.92
N ILE A 264 -13.01 36.55 -7.60
CA ILE A 264 -12.08 37.69 -7.52
C ILE A 264 -12.73 38.97 -8.07
N TYR A 265 -13.39 38.89 -9.24
CA TYR A 265 -14.08 40.07 -9.79
C TYR A 265 -15.24 40.53 -8.92
N ASN A 266 -15.94 39.58 -8.29
CA ASN A 266 -17.01 39.96 -7.34
C ASN A 266 -16.46 40.73 -6.13
N SER A 267 -15.32 40.30 -5.59
CA SER A 267 -14.65 41.02 -4.49
C SER A 267 -14.19 42.42 -4.89
N LEU A 268 -13.99 42.67 -6.18
CA LEU A 268 -13.66 43.97 -6.76
C LEU A 268 -14.91 44.76 -7.19
N ASN A 269 -16.11 44.28 -6.91
CA ASN A 269 -17.41 44.87 -7.34
C ASN A 269 -17.53 45.04 -8.88
N ASN A 270 -16.77 44.22 -9.63
CA ASN A 270 -16.89 44.18 -11.10
C ASN A 270 -17.92 43.12 -11.52
N TYR A 271 -19.18 43.51 -11.39
CA TYR A 271 -20.33 42.61 -11.58
C TYR A 271 -20.47 42.10 -13.02
N ASP A 272 -20.12 42.89 -14.02
CA ASP A 272 -20.13 42.47 -15.41
C ASP A 272 -19.14 41.35 -15.68
N SER A 273 -17.92 41.48 -15.20
CA SER A 273 -16.89 40.44 -15.32
C SER A 273 -17.26 39.19 -14.49
N THR A 274 -17.85 39.41 -13.28
CA THR A 274 -18.34 38.28 -12.47
C THR A 274 -19.39 37.48 -13.23
N ALA A 275 -20.41 38.14 -13.78
CA ALA A 275 -21.45 37.45 -14.59
C ALA A 275 -20.87 36.74 -15.81
N LEU A 276 -19.91 37.38 -16.50
CA LEU A 276 -19.25 36.80 -17.68
C LEU A 276 -18.55 35.47 -17.33
N TYR A 277 -17.74 35.44 -16.26
CA TYR A 277 -16.97 34.25 -15.91
C TYR A 277 -17.83 33.16 -15.28
N LEU A 278 -18.88 33.50 -14.51
CA LEU A 278 -19.88 32.52 -14.06
C LEU A 278 -20.62 31.88 -15.24
N LYS A 279 -21.01 32.65 -16.26
CA LYS A 279 -21.63 32.12 -17.48
C LYS A 279 -20.66 31.24 -18.29
N LYS A 280 -19.37 31.56 -18.34
CA LYS A 280 -18.36 30.69 -18.91
C LYS A 280 -18.25 29.38 -18.14
N ALA A 281 -18.27 29.41 -16.82
CA ALA A 281 -18.24 28.19 -16.00
C ALA A 281 -19.49 27.31 -16.22
N LEU A 282 -20.66 27.90 -16.45
CA LEU A 282 -21.92 27.17 -16.76
C LEU A 282 -21.86 26.30 -18.02
N THR A 283 -20.92 26.54 -18.92
CA THR A 283 -20.76 25.67 -20.12
C THR A 283 -20.17 24.32 -19.79
N SER A 284 -19.71 24.09 -18.55
CA SER A 284 -19.28 22.79 -18.05
C SER A 284 -20.43 21.78 -18.03
N ASN A 285 -20.08 20.49 -18.22
CA ASN A 285 -21.03 19.38 -17.98
C ASN A 285 -21.03 18.93 -16.50
N ASP A 286 -20.09 19.37 -15.71
CA ASP A 286 -19.97 19.04 -14.29
C ASP A 286 -21.08 19.67 -13.46
N LEU A 287 -21.80 18.86 -12.67
CA LEU A 287 -22.92 19.31 -11.86
C LEU A 287 -22.49 20.22 -10.72
N TYR A 288 -21.31 19.99 -10.13
CA TYR A 288 -20.75 20.83 -9.06
C TYR A 288 -20.39 22.21 -9.60
N ILE A 289 -19.78 22.28 -10.78
CA ILE A 289 -19.47 23.55 -11.46
C ILE A 289 -20.76 24.32 -11.76
N LYS A 290 -21.79 23.65 -12.26
CA LYS A 290 -23.10 24.26 -12.52
C LYS A 290 -23.74 24.79 -11.24
N ALA A 291 -23.76 23.99 -10.18
CA ALA A 291 -24.29 24.43 -8.89
C ALA A 291 -23.54 25.65 -8.35
N ALA A 292 -22.18 25.61 -8.38
CA ALA A 292 -21.34 26.73 -7.97
C ALA A 292 -21.58 27.99 -8.80
N SER A 293 -21.77 27.84 -10.11
CA SER A 293 -22.05 28.96 -11.01
C SER A 293 -23.43 29.57 -10.76
N TYR A 294 -24.47 28.75 -10.58
CA TYR A 294 -25.81 29.26 -10.30
C TYR A 294 -25.93 29.92 -8.94
N ILE A 295 -25.30 29.39 -7.89
CA ILE A 295 -25.28 30.09 -6.58
C ILE A 295 -24.50 31.41 -6.65
N GLY A 296 -23.42 31.46 -7.46
CA GLY A 296 -22.70 32.70 -7.74
C GLY A 296 -23.59 33.75 -8.44
N LEU A 297 -24.29 33.34 -9.50
CA LEU A 297 -25.24 34.21 -10.21
C LEU A 297 -26.40 34.64 -9.32
N TYR A 298 -26.95 33.77 -8.49
CA TYR A 298 -27.96 34.12 -7.50
C TYR A 298 -27.47 35.24 -6.56
N ARG A 299 -26.27 35.10 -5.99
CA ARG A 299 -25.71 36.10 -5.09
C ARG A 299 -25.49 37.45 -5.79
N LEU A 300 -24.96 37.38 -7.01
CA LEU A 300 -24.72 38.57 -7.83
C LEU A 300 -26.01 39.36 -8.12
N GLU A 301 -27.06 38.70 -8.59
CA GLU A 301 -28.34 39.34 -8.90
C GLU A 301 -29.04 39.86 -7.63
N LYS A 302 -28.90 39.14 -6.51
CA LYS A 302 -29.40 39.57 -5.22
C LYS A 302 -28.70 40.85 -4.74
N GLU A 303 -27.38 40.98 -4.89
CA GLU A 303 -26.62 42.17 -4.57
C GLU A 303 -27.06 43.38 -5.43
N GLN A 304 -27.46 43.13 -6.67
CA GLN A 304 -27.97 44.14 -7.60
C GLN A 304 -29.48 44.41 -7.44
N ASN A 305 -30.17 43.76 -6.49
CA ASN A 305 -31.61 43.82 -6.28
C ASN A 305 -32.45 43.30 -7.46
N ASN A 306 -31.88 42.45 -8.33
CA ASN A 306 -32.55 41.83 -9.48
C ASN A 306 -33.29 40.56 -9.07
N TRP A 307 -34.31 40.68 -8.25
CA TRP A 307 -34.98 39.57 -7.57
C TRP A 307 -35.54 38.51 -8.52
N ASP A 308 -36.06 38.90 -9.68
CA ASP A 308 -36.62 37.95 -10.67
C ASP A 308 -35.58 37.03 -11.23
N PHE A 309 -34.38 37.51 -11.52
CA PHE A 309 -33.25 36.70 -11.96
C PHE A 309 -32.64 35.90 -10.80
N ALA A 310 -32.53 36.49 -9.64
CA ALA A 310 -32.05 35.85 -8.43
C ALA A 310 -32.87 34.57 -8.13
N ILE A 311 -34.20 34.67 -8.12
CA ILE A 311 -35.09 33.53 -7.89
C ILE A 311 -34.84 32.44 -8.93
N LYS A 312 -34.78 32.76 -10.23
CA LYS A 312 -34.53 31.82 -11.31
C LYS A 312 -33.19 31.10 -11.13
N TYR A 313 -32.13 31.81 -10.77
CA TYR A 313 -30.83 31.20 -10.55
C TYR A 313 -30.80 30.33 -9.29
N ASN A 314 -31.51 30.74 -8.22
CA ASN A 314 -31.67 29.93 -7.04
C ASN A 314 -32.40 28.58 -7.32
N ASP A 315 -33.47 28.62 -8.11
CA ASP A 315 -34.19 27.39 -8.52
C ASP A 315 -33.27 26.43 -9.28
N GLN A 316 -32.43 26.95 -10.18
CA GLN A 316 -31.44 26.13 -10.88
C GLN A 316 -30.36 25.58 -9.93
N TYR A 317 -29.88 26.39 -9.01
CA TYR A 317 -28.94 25.94 -7.97
C TYR A 317 -29.55 24.78 -7.16
N LEU A 318 -30.77 24.93 -6.66
CA LEU A 318 -31.47 23.89 -5.91
C LEU A 318 -31.61 22.59 -6.70
N PHE A 319 -31.99 22.70 -7.99
CA PHE A 319 -32.07 21.54 -8.88
C PHE A 319 -30.74 20.76 -8.99
N TYR A 320 -29.63 21.48 -9.22
CA TYR A 320 -28.32 20.81 -9.33
C TYR A 320 -27.82 20.30 -7.99
N ARG A 321 -28.05 21.01 -6.89
CA ARG A 321 -27.74 20.56 -5.53
C ARG A 321 -28.45 19.26 -5.18
N ASP A 322 -29.75 19.19 -5.43
CA ASP A 322 -30.55 17.98 -5.17
C ASP A 322 -30.11 16.81 -6.05
N SER A 323 -29.65 17.10 -7.27
CA SER A 323 -29.08 16.10 -8.17
C SER A 323 -27.75 15.55 -7.64
N ILE A 324 -26.89 16.42 -7.13
CA ILE A 324 -25.60 16.06 -6.49
C ILE A 324 -25.87 15.21 -5.26
N GLU A 325 -26.75 15.64 -4.37
CA GLU A 325 -27.10 14.92 -3.15
C GLU A 325 -27.59 13.48 -3.43
N LYS A 326 -28.43 13.30 -4.45
CA LYS A 326 -28.88 11.96 -4.87
C LYS A 326 -27.73 11.08 -5.37
N ILE A 327 -26.76 11.66 -6.08
CA ILE A 327 -25.58 10.93 -6.55
C ILE A 327 -24.70 10.53 -5.36
N GLU A 328 -24.42 11.46 -4.45
CA GLU A 328 -23.60 11.21 -3.26
C GLU A 328 -24.21 10.12 -2.36
N GLN A 329 -25.53 10.19 -2.11
CA GLN A 329 -26.23 9.15 -1.36
C GLN A 329 -26.14 7.78 -2.04
N ARG A 330 -26.26 7.72 -3.36
CA ARG A 330 -26.11 6.48 -4.11
C ARG A 330 -24.70 5.92 -4.04
N GLU A 331 -23.69 6.77 -4.17
CA GLU A 331 -22.29 6.38 -4.06
C GLU A 331 -21.94 5.88 -2.66
N GLU A 332 -22.49 6.53 -1.62
CA GLU A 332 -22.33 6.08 -0.25
C GLU A 332 -22.90 4.67 -0.02
N VAL A 333 -24.12 4.42 -0.53
CA VAL A 333 -24.73 3.07 -0.45
C VAL A 333 -23.88 2.03 -1.18
N ILE A 334 -23.38 2.34 -2.38
CA ILE A 334 -22.50 1.45 -3.14
C ILE A 334 -21.21 1.19 -2.36
N ARG A 335 -20.59 2.21 -1.75
CA ARG A 335 -19.38 2.08 -0.93
C ARG A 335 -19.61 1.19 0.28
N ILE A 336 -20.74 1.35 0.97
CA ILE A 336 -21.12 0.50 2.11
C ILE A 336 -21.30 -0.94 1.66
N GLN A 337 -21.97 -1.18 0.52
CA GLN A 337 -22.16 -2.52 -0.02
C GLN A 337 -20.82 -3.17 -0.39
N GLN A 338 -19.94 -2.47 -1.09
CA GLN A 338 -18.61 -2.96 -1.44
C GLN A 338 -17.78 -3.30 -0.20
N LYS A 339 -17.82 -2.45 0.83
CA LYS A 339 -17.15 -2.71 2.10
C LYS A 339 -17.66 -3.98 2.77
N TYR A 340 -18.98 -4.17 2.83
CA TYR A 340 -19.60 -5.37 3.39
C TYR A 340 -19.19 -6.64 2.61
N GLU A 341 -19.21 -6.59 1.28
CA GLU A 341 -18.81 -7.72 0.43
C GLU A 341 -17.34 -8.07 0.63
N ASN A 342 -16.46 -7.06 0.72
CA ASN A 342 -15.04 -7.25 1.00
C ASN A 342 -14.80 -7.86 2.39
N GLU A 343 -15.49 -7.39 3.42
CA GLU A 343 -15.41 -7.98 4.77
C GLU A 343 -15.89 -9.44 4.79
N LYS A 344 -16.96 -9.74 4.06
CA LYS A 344 -17.47 -11.11 3.90
C LYS A 344 -16.45 -12.02 3.22
N LEU A 345 -15.85 -11.58 2.10
CA LEU A 345 -14.79 -12.30 1.40
C LEU A 345 -13.57 -12.54 2.28
N GLN A 346 -13.13 -11.54 3.04
CA GLN A 346 -12.02 -11.69 3.98
C GLN A 346 -12.34 -12.73 5.06
N ASN A 347 -13.56 -12.73 5.60
CA ASN A 347 -13.99 -13.70 6.59
C ASN A 347 -14.04 -15.13 6.01
N GLU A 348 -14.50 -15.31 4.78
CA GLU A 348 -14.49 -16.60 4.09
C GLU A 348 -13.06 -17.09 3.83
N ASN A 349 -12.17 -16.22 3.35
CA ASN A 349 -10.76 -16.53 3.15
C ASN A 349 -10.06 -16.90 4.47
N ASN A 350 -10.34 -16.21 5.55
CA ASN A 350 -9.82 -16.54 6.87
C ASN A 350 -10.29 -17.91 7.36
N LYS A 351 -11.58 -18.27 7.12
CA LYS A 351 -12.12 -19.60 7.44
C LYS A 351 -11.45 -20.70 6.61
N LEU A 352 -11.21 -20.45 5.32
CA LEU A 352 -10.50 -21.39 4.44
C LEU A 352 -9.05 -21.57 4.87
N LEU A 353 -8.37 -20.51 5.26
CA LEU A 353 -7.00 -20.54 5.77
C LEU A 353 -6.89 -21.35 7.08
N LEU A 354 -7.85 -21.18 7.98
CA LEU A 354 -7.92 -21.98 9.21
C LEU A 354 -8.10 -23.46 8.90
N LYS A 355 -9.05 -23.81 8.01
CA LYS A 355 -9.26 -25.20 7.58
C LYS A 355 -8.00 -25.80 6.91
N TYR A 356 -7.29 -25.01 6.14
CA TYR A 356 -6.01 -25.47 5.54
C TYR A 356 -4.95 -25.72 6.62
N LYS A 357 -4.81 -24.82 7.59
CA LYS A 357 -3.87 -24.99 8.71
C LYS A 357 -4.19 -26.22 9.54
N ASP A 358 -5.46 -26.48 9.81
CA ASP A 358 -5.87 -27.70 10.51
C ASP A 358 -5.49 -28.97 9.74
N LYS A 359 -5.70 -29.00 8.43
CA LYS A 359 -5.28 -30.14 7.58
C LYS A 359 -3.76 -30.35 7.62
N VAL A 360 -2.98 -29.27 7.53
CA VAL A 360 -1.51 -29.34 7.62
C VAL A 360 -1.06 -29.86 8.99
N LEU A 361 -1.73 -29.46 10.07
CA LEU A 361 -1.47 -29.96 11.42
C LEU A 361 -1.72 -31.47 11.54
N VAL A 362 -2.81 -31.96 10.95
CA VAL A 362 -3.13 -33.40 10.94
C VAL A 362 -2.06 -34.16 10.17
N ILE A 363 -1.66 -33.68 8.98
CA ILE A 363 -0.61 -34.32 8.17
C ILE A 363 0.71 -34.34 8.95
N ASN A 364 1.12 -33.23 9.56
CA ASN A 364 2.37 -33.20 10.33
C ASN A 364 2.35 -34.15 11.53
N ARG A 365 1.20 -34.31 12.21
CA ARG A 365 1.04 -35.32 13.28
C ARG A 365 1.19 -36.72 12.73
N LEU A 366 0.57 -37.06 11.60
CA LEU A 366 0.68 -38.39 10.97
C LEU A 366 2.12 -38.73 10.54
N VAL A 367 2.83 -37.73 9.97
CA VAL A 367 4.25 -37.89 9.61
C VAL A 367 5.09 -38.11 10.87
N LEU A 368 4.83 -37.37 11.94
CA LEU A 368 5.55 -37.57 13.21
C LEU A 368 5.32 -38.96 13.80
N PHE A 369 4.07 -39.44 13.80
CA PHE A 369 3.77 -40.84 14.22
C PHE A 369 4.43 -41.86 13.34
N GLY A 370 4.48 -41.65 12.03
CA GLY A 370 5.19 -42.52 11.08
C GLY A 370 6.69 -42.63 11.37
N VAL A 371 7.35 -41.51 11.63
CA VAL A 371 8.76 -41.43 12.00
C VAL A 371 9.02 -42.15 13.32
N ILE A 372 8.16 -41.93 14.33
CA ILE A 372 8.28 -42.62 15.62
C ILE A 372 8.11 -44.15 15.47
N ALA A 373 7.16 -44.58 14.65
CA ALA A 373 6.93 -46.00 14.38
C ALA A 373 8.16 -46.68 13.67
N ILE A 374 8.74 -45.99 12.67
CA ILE A 374 9.93 -46.48 11.96
C ILE A 374 11.14 -46.57 12.93
N LEU A 375 11.36 -45.56 13.76
CA LEU A 375 12.41 -45.57 14.77
C LEU A 375 12.20 -46.69 15.79
N GLY A 376 10.95 -46.95 16.19
CA GLY A 376 10.61 -48.08 17.05
C GLY A 376 10.91 -49.45 16.39
N ILE A 377 10.61 -49.62 15.09
CA ILE A 377 10.91 -50.85 14.33
C ILE A 377 12.44 -51.03 14.22
N ILE A 378 13.18 -49.97 13.90
CA ILE A 378 14.66 -50.04 13.82
C ILE A 378 15.26 -50.45 15.16
N LEU A 379 14.77 -49.85 16.25
CA LEU A 379 15.21 -50.13 17.61
C LEU A 379 14.91 -51.60 17.98
N LEU A 380 13.71 -52.10 17.67
CA LEU A 380 13.34 -53.51 17.89
C LEU A 380 14.17 -54.46 17.06
N TYR A 381 14.52 -54.09 15.83
CA TYR A 381 15.42 -54.86 14.99
C TYR A 381 16.83 -54.91 15.58
N GLU A 382 17.38 -53.83 16.00
CA GLU A 382 18.70 -53.73 16.65
C GLU A 382 18.74 -54.54 17.95
N ILE A 383 17.69 -54.44 18.79
CA ILE A 383 17.57 -55.24 20.01
C ILE A 383 17.50 -56.75 19.70
N ARG A 384 16.76 -57.13 18.64
CA ARG A 384 16.69 -58.56 18.24
C ARG A 384 18.02 -59.07 17.65
N LYS A 385 18.73 -58.26 16.90
CA LYS A 385 20.04 -58.58 16.34
C LYS A 385 21.07 -58.81 17.44
N ASN A 386 21.17 -57.89 18.38
CA ASN A 386 22.10 -57.99 19.50
C ASN A 386 21.79 -59.16 20.44
N ARG A 387 20.51 -59.54 20.59
CA ARG A 387 20.13 -60.74 21.34
C ARG A 387 20.60 -62.03 20.67
N LYS A 388 20.70 -62.11 19.36
CA LYS A 388 21.18 -63.28 18.62
C LYS A 388 22.72 -63.46 18.63
N GLU A 389 23.45 -62.35 18.75
CA GLU A 389 24.93 -62.40 18.70
C GLU A 389 25.60 -62.68 20.05
N ASN A 390 24.90 -62.51 21.17
CA ASN A 390 25.52 -62.54 22.49
C ASN A 390 24.80 -63.41 23.53
N THR A 391 24.60 -64.72 23.23
CA THR A 391 23.96 -65.61 24.16
C THR A 391 24.87 -66.13 25.33
N LEU A 392 26.10 -65.73 25.41
CA LEU A 392 27.05 -66.21 26.47
C LEU A 392 27.66 -65.10 27.35
N MET A 393 27.64 -63.84 26.95
CA MET A 393 28.06 -62.71 27.80
C MET A 393 26.91 -61.98 28.50
N LEU A 394 25.76 -62.59 28.51
CA LEU A 394 24.48 -61.91 28.60
C LEU A 394 23.97 -61.60 30.00
N LYS A 395 24.48 -62.20 31.05
CA LYS A 395 23.93 -61.86 32.38
C LYS A 395 24.49 -60.58 32.98
N GLU A 396 25.71 -60.22 32.71
CA GLU A 396 26.28 -58.93 33.19
C GLU A 396 26.09 -57.76 32.21
N LEU A 397 26.09 -58.06 30.89
CA LEU A 397 25.81 -57.05 29.89
C LEU A 397 24.30 -56.74 29.77
N GLU A 398 23.43 -57.73 30.04
CA GLU A 398 21.99 -57.50 30.04
C GLU A 398 21.53 -56.40 31.03
N LEU A 399 22.12 -56.36 32.23
CA LEU A 399 21.77 -55.32 33.18
C LEU A 399 22.29 -53.95 32.69
N LYS A 400 23.54 -53.86 32.25
CA LYS A 400 24.11 -52.60 31.73
C LYS A 400 23.44 -52.15 30.41
N ASN A 401 23.07 -53.07 29.52
CA ASN A 401 22.38 -52.72 28.32
C ASN A 401 20.92 -52.32 28.60
N LYS A 402 20.24 -52.91 29.59
CA LYS A 402 18.89 -52.43 29.98
C LYS A 402 18.92 -50.97 30.50
N ASP A 403 19.89 -50.64 31.35
CA ASP A 403 20.04 -49.29 31.85
C ASP A 403 20.42 -48.30 30.76
N LEU A 404 21.27 -48.71 29.81
CA LEU A 404 21.64 -47.88 28.65
C LEU A 404 20.47 -47.61 27.70
N VAL A 405 19.68 -48.63 27.43
CA VAL A 405 18.46 -48.46 26.58
C VAL A 405 17.42 -47.59 27.26
N LEU A 406 17.26 -47.75 28.60
CA LEU A 406 16.34 -46.90 29.36
C LEU A 406 16.80 -45.40 29.40
N MET A 407 18.10 -45.15 29.51
CA MET A 407 18.65 -43.81 29.45
C MET A 407 18.53 -43.22 28.05
N MET A 408 18.74 -44.01 26.98
CA MET A 408 18.53 -43.52 25.61
C MET A 408 17.06 -43.18 25.32
N GLN A 409 16.14 -44.03 25.78
CA GLN A 409 14.69 -43.73 25.67
C GLN A 409 14.25 -42.50 26.50
N ALA A 410 14.82 -42.36 27.71
CA ALA A 410 14.58 -41.17 28.53
C ALA A 410 15.15 -39.89 27.87
N GLN A 411 16.29 -40.02 27.23
CA GLN A 411 16.92 -38.90 26.52
C GLN A 411 16.19 -38.58 25.19
N GLU A 412 15.76 -39.60 24.44
CA GLU A 412 14.91 -39.40 23.25
C GLU A 412 13.53 -38.83 23.63
N LEU A 413 12.91 -39.31 24.70
CA LEU A 413 11.66 -38.77 25.22
C LEU A 413 11.81 -37.29 25.64
N SER A 414 12.94 -36.98 26.29
CA SER A 414 13.28 -35.60 26.64
C SER A 414 13.50 -34.70 25.41
N ILE A 415 14.18 -35.20 24.38
CA ILE A 415 14.40 -34.49 23.11
C ILE A 415 13.07 -34.33 22.34
N LEU A 416 12.25 -35.39 22.33
CA LEU A 416 10.93 -35.35 21.69
C LEU A 416 9.95 -34.38 22.42
N GLN A 417 9.97 -34.41 23.77
CA GLN A 417 9.21 -33.47 24.59
C GLN A 417 9.67 -32.03 24.37
N LYS A 418 10.98 -31.79 24.24
CA LYS A 418 11.51 -30.46 23.88
C LYS A 418 11.13 -30.06 22.45
N LYS A 419 11.22 -30.96 21.47
CA LYS A 419 10.78 -30.66 20.10
C LYS A 419 9.28 -30.41 19.99
N THR A 420 8.46 -31.21 20.70
CA THR A 420 7.01 -30.99 20.72
C THR A 420 6.63 -29.73 21.51
N ALA A 421 7.37 -29.39 22.58
CA ALA A 421 7.18 -28.14 23.31
C ALA A 421 7.51 -26.91 22.41
N ILE A 422 8.64 -26.97 21.69
CA ILE A 422 9.03 -25.90 20.75
C ILE A 422 8.02 -25.80 19.60
N LEU A 423 7.55 -26.93 19.06
CA LEU A 423 6.53 -26.94 18.01
C LEU A 423 5.18 -26.39 18.51
N ARG A 424 4.78 -26.76 19.73
CA ARG A 424 3.57 -26.22 20.40
C ARG A 424 3.71 -24.72 20.64
N GLU A 425 4.87 -24.26 21.10
CA GLU A 425 5.11 -22.83 21.32
C GLU A 425 5.10 -22.05 19.99
N HIS A 426 5.70 -22.60 18.94
CA HIS A 426 5.70 -21.97 17.60
C HIS A 426 4.30 -21.92 16.99
N LEU A 427 3.50 -22.98 17.18
CA LEU A 427 2.10 -23.04 16.74
C LEU A 427 1.20 -22.13 17.59
N TYR A 428 1.45 -22.04 18.91
CA TYR A 428 0.75 -21.14 19.79
C TYR A 428 1.03 -19.67 19.44
N LYS A 429 2.30 -19.32 19.14
CA LYS A 429 2.67 -17.99 18.66
C LYS A 429 2.05 -17.69 17.28
N LYS A 430 2.00 -18.64 16.36
CA LYS A 430 1.28 -18.49 15.07
C LYS A 430 -0.23 -18.33 15.25
N ALA A 431 -0.83 -19.13 16.12
CA ALA A 431 -2.26 -19.00 16.44
C ALA A 431 -2.62 -17.68 17.16
N LEU A 432 -1.72 -17.17 18.01
CA LEU A 432 -1.86 -15.85 18.63
C LEU A 432 -1.71 -14.71 17.60
N ALA A 433 -0.81 -14.86 16.63
CA ALA A 433 -0.63 -13.90 15.55
C ALA A 433 -1.87 -13.82 14.64
N VAL A 434 -2.54 -14.96 14.43
CA VAL A 434 -3.80 -15.03 13.66
C VAL A 434 -5.01 -14.52 14.48
N ARG A 435 -5.01 -14.70 15.82
CA ARG A 435 -6.04 -14.12 16.72
C ARG A 435 -5.85 -12.61 16.95
N LYS A 436 -4.70 -12.06 16.61
CA LYS A 436 -4.40 -10.61 16.76
C LYS A 436 -4.73 -9.78 15.52
N ILE A 437 -5.53 -10.29 14.57
CA ILE A 437 -6.24 -9.41 13.64
C ILE A 437 -7.57 -9.09 14.35
N PRO A 438 -7.67 -7.95 15.05
CA PRO A 438 -8.89 -7.63 15.76
C PRO A 438 -9.94 -7.26 14.71
N SER A 439 -11.16 -7.78 14.87
CA SER A 439 -12.33 -7.07 14.36
C SER A 439 -12.26 -5.63 14.89
N LEU A 440 -12.60 -4.67 14.04
CA LEU A 440 -12.54 -3.22 14.34
C LEU A 440 -13.09 -2.83 15.73
N ASP A 441 -13.97 -3.67 16.32
CA ASP A 441 -14.66 -3.39 17.59
C ASP A 441 -13.83 -3.69 18.86
N SER A 442 -12.77 -4.49 18.75
CA SER A 442 -11.94 -4.83 19.93
C SER A 442 -10.76 -3.87 20.17
N LEU A 443 -10.41 -3.06 19.17
CA LEU A 443 -9.34 -2.06 19.28
C LEU A 443 -9.80 -0.77 19.97
N SER A 444 -11.09 -0.42 19.83
CA SER A 444 -11.66 0.76 20.49
C SER A 444 -11.76 0.62 22.02
N GLN A 445 -11.84 -0.61 22.55
CA GLN A 445 -11.89 -0.85 24.00
C GLN A 445 -10.53 -0.91 24.68
N ILE A 446 -9.46 -1.19 23.92
CA ILE A 446 -8.09 -1.24 24.47
C ILE A 446 -7.47 0.16 24.55
N GLU A 447 -7.80 1.04 23.59
CA GLU A 447 -7.35 2.45 23.63
C GLU A 447 -8.05 3.28 24.71
N ALA A 448 -9.30 2.97 25.03
CA ALA A 448 -10.03 3.68 26.09
C ALA A 448 -9.47 3.40 27.51
N ASN A 449 -8.82 2.24 27.73
CA ASN A 449 -8.24 1.87 29.04
C ASN A 449 -6.76 2.24 29.20
N ALA A 450 -6.10 2.77 28.16
CA ALA A 450 -4.70 3.20 28.22
C ALA A 450 -4.54 4.71 28.53
N ILE A 451 -5.64 5.46 28.56
CA ILE A 451 -5.63 6.92 28.82
C ILE A 451 -5.90 7.26 30.30
N ASP A 452 -6.30 6.26 31.11
CA ASP A 452 -6.64 6.45 32.55
C ASP A 452 -5.68 5.74 33.51
N LYS A 453 -4.38 5.65 33.14
CA LYS A 453 -3.34 5.31 34.13
C LYS A 453 -2.10 6.18 33.94
#